data_0a4d9648d6d8ff5e22ce6417dfa515bd
#
_entry.id   0a4d9648d6d8ff5e22ce6417dfa515bd
#
_cell.length_a   1.000
_cell.length_b   1.000
_cell.length_c   1.000
_cell.angle_alpha   90.00
_cell.angle_beta   90.00
_cell.angle_gamma   90.00
#
_symmetry.space_group_name_H-M   'P 1'
#
loop_
_entity.id
_entity.type
_entity.pdbx_description
1 polymer ?
#
loop_
_entity_poly.entity_id
_entity_poly.type
_entity_poly.pdbx_seq_one_letter_code
_entity_poly.pdbx_strand_id
1 'polypeptide(L)'
;MRRVSSRLAQAALSALFVLLIAAHVGGVISIAPMQRVEAWLYDAWLKRTAPAGVDDRVAILDIDEASLKSVGRWPWSRDTMTTLVGQLFDRYGVAAVGFDVVFAEPDTSSGLDSLRRLAQHDLAGSRDFRSALAELAPRLDYDARFAAALAERPVSLGYYFI
;
A
#
# COMPACT_ATOMS: atom_id res chain seq x y z
N MET A 1 -13.77 16.09 -62.38
CA MET A 1 -14.46 15.34 -61.30
C MET A 1 -13.50 14.54 -60.36
N ARG A 2 -12.39 13.94 -60.80
CA ARG A 2 -11.45 13.17 -59.93
C ARG A 2 -10.77 13.97 -58.81
N ARG A 3 -10.46 15.25 -58.98
CA ARG A 3 -9.79 16.08 -57.95
C ARG A 3 -10.67 16.48 -56.75
N VAL A 4 -11.99 16.57 -56.93
CA VAL A 4 -12.92 16.90 -55.86
C VAL A 4 -13.17 15.69 -54.96
N SER A 5 -13.24 14.49 -55.54
CA SER A 5 -13.42 13.25 -54.78
C SER A 5 -12.17 12.93 -53.90
N SER A 6 -10.96 13.28 -54.37
CA SER A 6 -9.75 13.09 -53.57
C SER A 6 -9.66 14.05 -52.36
N ARG A 7 -10.13 15.29 -52.51
CA ARG A 7 -10.16 16.28 -51.41
C ARG A 7 -11.18 15.89 -50.33
N LEU A 8 -12.38 15.41 -50.76
CA LEU A 8 -13.39 14.92 -49.84
C LEU A 8 -12.94 13.66 -49.08
N ALA A 9 -12.26 12.74 -49.76
CA ALA A 9 -11.70 11.55 -49.12
C ALA A 9 -10.58 11.90 -48.11
N GLN A 10 -9.72 12.86 -48.44
CA GLN A 10 -8.70 13.38 -47.53
C GLN A 10 -9.32 14.06 -46.29
N ALA A 11 -10.35 14.91 -46.49
CA ALA A 11 -11.04 15.56 -45.39
C ALA A 11 -11.73 14.56 -44.46
N ALA A 12 -12.37 13.54 -45.04
CA ALA A 12 -13.05 12.49 -44.27
C ALA A 12 -12.02 11.67 -43.46
N LEU A 13 -10.86 11.34 -44.04
CA LEU A 13 -9.79 10.59 -43.36
C LEU A 13 -9.19 11.42 -42.19
N SER A 14 -8.97 12.72 -42.42
CA SER A 14 -8.49 13.63 -41.38
C SER A 14 -9.49 13.79 -40.24
N ALA A 15 -10.76 13.92 -40.57
CA ALA A 15 -11.81 13.99 -39.56
C ALA A 15 -11.93 12.71 -38.73
N LEU A 16 -11.84 11.55 -39.40
CA LEU A 16 -11.82 10.25 -38.69
C LEU A 16 -10.63 10.15 -37.74
N PHE A 17 -9.45 10.55 -38.19
CA PHE A 17 -8.24 10.53 -37.35
C PHE A 17 -8.38 11.44 -36.11
N VAL A 18 -8.88 12.66 -36.29
CA VAL A 18 -9.15 13.59 -35.18
C VAL A 18 -10.17 13.02 -34.21
N LEU A 19 -11.25 12.41 -34.73
CA LEU A 19 -12.29 11.77 -33.89
C LEU A 19 -11.72 10.59 -33.08
N LEU A 20 -10.84 9.78 -33.68
CA LEU A 20 -10.20 8.67 -32.96
C LEU A 20 -9.30 9.17 -31.82
N ILE A 21 -8.52 10.22 -32.07
CA ILE A 21 -7.71 10.85 -31.03
C ILE A 21 -8.60 11.46 -29.94
N ALA A 22 -9.63 12.20 -30.31
CA ALA A 22 -10.57 12.78 -29.35
C ALA A 22 -11.29 11.73 -28.49
N ALA A 23 -11.67 10.61 -29.10
CA ALA A 23 -12.27 9.49 -28.37
C ALA A 23 -11.28 8.80 -27.41
N HIS A 24 -10.01 8.73 -27.80
CA HIS A 24 -8.95 8.22 -26.92
C HIS A 24 -8.71 9.16 -25.74
N VAL A 25 -8.52 10.45 -25.98
CA VAL A 25 -8.32 11.48 -24.95
C VAL A 25 -9.52 11.59 -24.01
N GLY A 26 -10.75 11.45 -24.56
CA GLY A 26 -11.99 11.41 -23.78
C GLY A 26 -12.25 10.11 -23.01
N GLY A 27 -11.35 9.13 -23.09
CA GLY A 27 -11.47 7.85 -22.36
C GLY A 27 -12.53 6.89 -22.93
N VAL A 28 -13.12 7.21 -24.10
CA VAL A 28 -14.13 6.36 -24.75
C VAL A 28 -13.53 5.10 -25.36
N ILE A 29 -12.29 5.22 -25.87
CA ILE A 29 -11.51 4.10 -26.41
C ILE A 29 -10.10 4.15 -25.85
N SER A 30 -9.47 2.99 -25.65
CA SER A 30 -8.06 2.90 -25.27
C SER A 30 -7.22 2.35 -26.43
N ILE A 31 -6.23 3.13 -26.86
CA ILE A 31 -5.28 2.73 -27.91
C ILE A 31 -3.94 2.42 -27.24
N ALA A 32 -3.64 1.14 -27.04
CA ALA A 32 -2.48 0.69 -26.28
C ALA A 32 -1.12 1.31 -26.73
N PRO A 33 -0.81 1.45 -28.03
CA PRO A 33 0.41 2.16 -28.46
C PRO A 33 0.44 3.63 -27.99
N MET A 34 -0.72 4.30 -27.98
CA MET A 34 -0.80 5.72 -27.59
C MET A 34 -0.54 5.90 -26.09
N GLN A 35 -1.10 5.02 -25.26
CA GLN A 35 -0.84 5.00 -23.81
C GLN A 35 0.67 4.80 -23.51
N ARG A 36 1.34 3.96 -24.27
CA ARG A 36 2.81 3.79 -24.11
C ARG A 36 3.59 5.04 -24.46
N VAL A 37 3.18 5.74 -25.51
CA VAL A 37 3.81 7.02 -25.90
C VAL A 37 3.55 8.09 -24.85
N GLU A 38 2.32 8.18 -24.34
CA GLU A 38 1.96 9.10 -23.25
C GLU A 38 2.79 8.83 -21.99
N ALA A 39 2.88 7.58 -21.56
CA ALA A 39 3.68 7.19 -20.40
C ALA A 39 5.17 7.54 -20.61
N TRP A 40 5.72 7.24 -21.79
CA TRP A 40 7.10 7.58 -22.11
C TRP A 40 7.35 9.09 -22.14
N LEU A 41 6.45 9.88 -22.74
CA LEU A 41 6.51 11.33 -22.74
C LEU A 41 6.43 11.91 -21.33
N TYR A 42 5.51 11.39 -20.52
CA TYR A 42 5.36 11.79 -19.11
C TYR A 42 6.63 11.52 -18.32
N ASP A 43 7.20 10.30 -18.45
CA ASP A 43 8.45 9.94 -17.77
C ASP A 43 9.63 10.82 -18.22
N ALA A 44 9.72 11.10 -19.53
CA ALA A 44 10.77 11.96 -20.08
C ALA A 44 10.63 13.41 -19.57
N TRP A 45 9.40 13.89 -19.49
CA TRP A 45 9.09 15.22 -18.96
C TRP A 45 9.38 15.29 -17.46
N LEU A 46 8.93 14.30 -16.69
CA LEU A 46 9.16 14.21 -15.25
C LEU A 46 10.67 14.20 -14.92
N LYS A 47 11.44 13.38 -15.63
CA LYS A 47 12.90 13.33 -15.45
C LYS A 47 13.60 14.66 -15.71
N ARG A 48 13.03 15.51 -16.59
CA ARG A 48 13.59 16.82 -16.92
C ARG A 48 13.17 17.92 -15.97
N THR A 49 11.97 17.81 -15.41
CA THR A 49 11.35 18.85 -14.58
C THR A 49 11.39 18.54 -13.11
N ALA A 50 11.62 17.27 -12.73
CA ALA A 50 11.75 16.90 -11.33
C ALA A 50 12.93 17.66 -10.70
N PRO A 51 12.75 18.26 -9.52
CA PRO A 51 13.83 18.90 -8.79
C PRO A 51 15.00 17.91 -8.59
N ALA A 52 16.19 18.33 -8.92
CA ALA A 52 17.41 17.54 -8.70
C ALA A 52 17.83 17.64 -7.23
N GLY A 53 17.04 17.12 -6.32
CA GLY A 53 17.38 17.15 -4.89
C GLY A 53 16.55 16.14 -4.10
N VAL A 54 17.16 15.59 -3.08
CA VAL A 54 16.47 14.81 -2.05
C VAL A 54 15.91 15.80 -1.04
N ASP A 55 14.63 15.66 -0.69
CA ASP A 55 14.06 16.46 0.40
C ASP A 55 14.47 15.83 1.74
N ASP A 56 15.36 16.49 2.45
CA ASP A 56 15.90 16.01 3.74
C ASP A 56 14.83 15.81 4.83
N ARG A 57 13.61 16.31 4.60
CA ARG A 57 12.47 16.10 5.51
C ARG A 57 11.81 14.75 5.32
N VAL A 58 12.08 14.05 4.22
CA VAL A 58 11.49 12.75 3.87
C VAL A 58 12.55 11.68 3.90
N ALA A 59 12.36 10.68 4.77
CA ALA A 59 13.21 9.49 4.81
C ALA A 59 12.40 8.27 4.37
N ILE A 60 12.98 7.44 3.52
CA ILE A 60 12.39 6.15 3.14
C ILE A 60 13.02 5.08 4.02
N LEU A 61 12.18 4.38 4.78
CA LEU A 61 12.56 3.21 5.55
C LEU A 61 12.25 1.95 4.73
N ASP A 62 13.27 1.39 4.12
CA ASP A 62 13.13 0.20 3.30
C ASP A 62 13.31 -1.09 4.12
N ILE A 63 12.48 -2.10 3.84
CA ILE A 63 12.61 -3.45 4.41
C ILE A 63 13.48 -4.28 3.46
N ASP A 64 14.78 -4.09 3.58
CA ASP A 64 15.79 -4.72 2.74
C ASP A 64 16.20 -6.13 3.25
N GLU A 65 17.11 -6.78 2.53
CA GLU A 65 17.63 -8.10 2.91
C GLU A 65 18.34 -8.11 4.27
N ALA A 66 18.98 -7.01 4.68
CA ALA A 66 19.64 -6.92 5.98
C ALA A 66 18.61 -6.89 7.10
N SER A 67 17.53 -6.15 6.91
CA SER A 67 16.37 -6.12 7.81
C SER A 67 15.71 -7.50 7.92
N LEU A 68 15.51 -8.19 6.80
CA LEU A 68 14.96 -9.56 6.79
C LEU A 68 15.85 -10.57 7.48
N LYS A 69 17.17 -10.42 7.40
CA LYS A 69 18.13 -11.29 8.12
C LYS A 69 18.13 -11.06 9.63
N SER A 70 17.93 -9.80 10.06
CA SER A 70 18.03 -9.44 11.48
C SER A 70 16.71 -9.61 12.24
N VAL A 71 15.58 -9.30 11.60
CA VAL A 71 14.26 -9.31 12.23
C VAL A 71 13.47 -10.57 11.87
N GLY A 72 13.73 -11.15 10.71
CA GLY A 72 13.05 -12.32 10.20
C GLY A 72 12.29 -12.07 8.92
N ARG A 73 11.60 -13.11 8.43
CA ARG A 73 10.87 -13.07 7.17
C ARG A 73 9.69 -12.09 7.21
N TRP A 74 9.48 -11.39 6.11
CA TRP A 74 8.27 -10.64 5.86
C TRP A 74 7.08 -11.58 5.51
N PRO A 75 5.84 -11.28 5.91
CA PRO A 75 5.42 -10.12 6.69
C PRO A 75 5.75 -10.24 8.19
N TRP A 76 6.20 -9.14 8.78
CA TRP A 76 6.46 -9.09 10.21
C TRP A 76 5.18 -9.02 11.03
N SER A 77 5.22 -9.56 12.26
CA SER A 77 4.10 -9.48 13.19
C SER A 77 3.72 -8.04 13.54
N ARG A 78 2.47 -7.83 13.90
CA ARG A 78 2.01 -6.52 14.39
C ARG A 78 2.74 -6.08 15.66
N ASP A 79 3.25 -7.02 16.44
CA ASP A 79 4.09 -6.71 17.60
C ASP A 79 5.44 -6.09 17.18
N THR A 80 6.07 -6.64 16.15
CA THR A 80 7.27 -6.05 15.55
C THR A 80 6.99 -4.67 14.98
N MET A 81 5.86 -4.51 14.28
CA MET A 81 5.44 -3.22 13.73
C MET A 81 5.11 -2.21 14.84
N THR A 82 4.53 -2.65 15.95
CA THR A 82 4.30 -1.83 17.15
C THR A 82 5.62 -1.27 17.68
N THR A 83 6.62 -2.12 17.79
CA THR A 83 7.96 -1.73 18.24
C THR A 83 8.60 -0.73 17.28
N LEU A 84 8.49 -0.97 15.96
CA LEU A 84 9.00 -0.07 14.92
C LEU A 84 8.37 1.32 15.03
N VAL A 85 7.04 1.40 15.11
CA VAL A 85 6.31 2.66 15.26
C VAL A 85 6.75 3.40 16.52
N GLY A 86 6.87 2.69 17.64
CA GLY A 86 7.38 3.27 18.88
C GLY A 86 8.78 3.86 18.71
N GLN A 87 9.70 3.14 18.08
CA GLN A 87 11.05 3.66 17.82
C GLN A 87 11.03 4.90 16.94
N LEU A 88 10.22 4.91 15.88
CA LEU A 88 10.14 6.05 14.95
C LEU A 88 9.66 7.32 15.66
N PHE A 89 8.57 7.26 16.42
CA PHE A 89 8.01 8.43 17.09
C PHE A 89 8.74 8.80 18.38
N ASP A 90 9.00 7.83 19.24
CA ASP A 90 9.46 8.10 20.60
C ASP A 90 10.97 8.29 20.67
N ARG A 91 11.74 7.63 19.80
CA ARG A 91 13.20 7.74 19.79
C ARG A 91 13.72 8.65 18.69
N TYR A 92 13.19 8.56 17.47
CA TYR A 92 13.65 9.35 16.34
C TYR A 92 12.86 10.63 16.12
N GLY A 93 11.72 10.81 16.79
CA GLY A 93 10.94 12.04 16.76
C GLY A 93 10.38 12.37 15.37
N VAL A 94 10.02 11.36 14.58
CA VAL A 94 9.43 11.59 13.25
C VAL A 94 8.10 12.33 13.38
N ALA A 95 7.83 13.25 12.46
CA ALA A 95 6.61 14.04 12.47
C ALA A 95 5.39 13.25 11.98
N ALA A 96 5.59 12.34 11.02
CA ALA A 96 4.55 11.48 10.47
C ALA A 96 5.15 10.22 9.85
N VAL A 97 4.35 9.16 9.74
CA VAL A 97 4.73 7.89 9.09
C VAL A 97 3.69 7.53 8.04
N GLY A 98 4.13 7.21 6.82
CA GLY A 98 3.31 6.61 5.79
C GLY A 98 3.72 5.16 5.56
N PHE A 99 2.76 4.25 5.60
CA PHE A 99 2.99 2.85 5.25
C PHE A 99 2.56 2.58 3.81
N ASP A 100 3.50 2.16 2.98
CA ASP A 100 3.20 1.56 1.67
C ASP A 100 3.01 0.04 1.82
N VAL A 101 2.19 -0.31 2.80
CA VAL A 101 1.84 -1.68 3.18
C VAL A 101 0.36 -1.74 3.51
N VAL A 102 -0.32 -2.77 3.02
CA VAL A 102 -1.72 -3.03 3.33
C VAL A 102 -1.81 -4.11 4.42
N PHE A 103 -2.46 -3.77 5.52
CA PHE A 103 -2.68 -4.67 6.64
C PHE A 103 -4.09 -5.28 6.57
N ALA A 104 -4.34 -6.11 5.54
CA ALA A 104 -5.68 -6.61 5.23
C ALA A 104 -6.15 -7.74 6.16
N GLU A 105 -5.23 -8.53 6.69
CA GLU A 105 -5.54 -9.73 7.45
C GLU A 105 -5.14 -9.58 8.92
N PRO A 106 -5.89 -10.20 9.86
CA PRO A 106 -5.51 -10.26 11.27
C PRO A 106 -4.17 -10.95 11.48
N ASP A 107 -3.42 -10.53 12.47
CA ASP A 107 -2.17 -11.17 12.86
C ASP A 107 -2.42 -12.41 13.71
N THR A 108 -2.18 -13.57 13.13
CA THR A 108 -2.32 -14.86 13.83
C THR A 108 -1.02 -15.37 14.46
N SER A 109 0.08 -14.63 14.33
CA SER A 109 1.42 -15.07 14.75
C SER A 109 1.59 -15.23 16.25
N SER A 110 0.77 -14.53 17.06
CA SER A 110 0.78 -14.65 18.52
C SER A 110 0.20 -16.00 19.03
N GLY A 111 -0.54 -16.72 18.20
CA GLY A 111 -1.24 -17.93 18.59
C GLY A 111 -2.48 -17.70 19.46
N LEU A 112 -2.89 -16.45 19.70
CA LEU A 112 -4.04 -16.12 20.57
C LEU A 112 -5.33 -16.83 20.14
N ASP A 113 -5.60 -16.90 18.85
CA ASP A 113 -6.79 -17.57 18.33
C ASP A 113 -6.76 -19.09 18.58
N SER A 114 -5.59 -19.69 18.55
CA SER A 114 -5.44 -21.11 18.90
C SER A 114 -5.68 -21.35 20.39
N LEU A 115 -5.18 -20.47 21.25
CA LEU A 115 -5.44 -20.51 22.69
C LEU A 115 -6.91 -20.27 23.02
N ARG A 116 -7.56 -19.33 22.31
CA ARG A 116 -9.01 -19.09 22.44
C ARG A 116 -9.82 -20.32 22.05
N ARG A 117 -9.46 -21.01 20.96
CA ARG A 117 -10.12 -22.26 20.56
C ARG A 117 -9.94 -23.37 21.59
N LEU A 118 -8.75 -23.55 22.13
CA LEU A 118 -8.51 -24.51 23.22
C LEU A 118 -9.36 -24.22 24.46
N ALA A 119 -9.48 -22.94 24.84
CA ALA A 119 -10.31 -22.52 25.96
C ALA A 119 -11.82 -22.78 25.75
N GLN A 120 -12.27 -22.79 24.49
CA GLN A 120 -13.67 -23.02 24.12
C GLN A 120 -14.04 -24.52 23.99
N HIS A 121 -13.05 -25.35 23.64
CA HIS A 121 -13.25 -26.78 23.33
C HIS A 121 -12.56 -27.68 24.34
N ASP A 122 -11.27 -27.96 24.14
CA ASP A 122 -10.57 -29.00 24.87
C ASP A 122 -10.33 -28.67 26.34
N LEU A 123 -10.18 -27.38 26.67
CA LEU A 123 -9.93 -26.88 28.01
C LEU A 123 -11.10 -26.04 28.57
N ALA A 124 -12.31 -26.21 28.04
CA ALA A 124 -13.47 -25.43 28.43
C ALA A 124 -13.82 -25.58 29.94
N GLY A 125 -13.53 -26.75 30.54
CA GLY A 125 -13.70 -27.02 31.97
C GLY A 125 -12.60 -26.44 32.87
N SER A 126 -11.45 -26.04 32.33
CA SER A 126 -10.32 -25.55 33.13
C SER A 126 -10.48 -24.06 33.45
N ARG A 127 -10.78 -23.74 34.69
CA ARG A 127 -10.85 -22.36 35.18
C ARG A 127 -9.48 -21.67 35.16
N ASP A 128 -8.44 -22.40 35.58
CA ASP A 128 -7.08 -21.87 35.65
C ASP A 128 -6.57 -21.47 34.29
N PHE A 129 -6.83 -22.31 33.27
CA PHE A 129 -6.43 -21.98 31.90
C PHE A 129 -7.13 -20.72 31.37
N ARG A 130 -8.44 -20.60 31.61
CA ARG A 130 -9.21 -19.43 31.20
C ARG A 130 -8.76 -18.15 31.89
N SER A 131 -8.46 -18.26 33.21
CA SER A 131 -7.95 -17.13 33.98
C SER A 131 -6.58 -16.68 33.44
N ALA A 132 -5.65 -17.62 33.23
CA ALA A 132 -4.35 -17.35 32.67
C ALA A 132 -4.45 -16.76 31.25
N LEU A 133 -5.35 -17.28 30.42
CA LEU A 133 -5.57 -16.75 29.09
C LEU A 133 -6.13 -15.32 29.12
N ALA A 134 -7.05 -15.02 30.05
CA ALA A 134 -7.60 -13.67 30.19
C ALA A 134 -6.50 -12.63 30.54
N GLU A 135 -5.52 -13.02 31.36
CA GLU A 135 -4.38 -12.17 31.70
C GLU A 135 -3.41 -11.99 30.52
N LEU A 136 -3.21 -13.06 29.72
CA LEU A 136 -2.28 -13.04 28.59
C LEU A 136 -2.87 -12.43 27.32
N ALA A 137 -4.18 -12.53 27.11
CA ALA A 137 -4.83 -12.12 25.87
C ALA A 137 -4.51 -10.67 25.46
N PRO A 138 -4.49 -9.65 26.35
CA PRO A 138 -4.14 -8.29 25.94
C PRO A 138 -2.70 -8.17 25.44
N ARG A 139 -1.78 -9.01 25.89
CA ARG A 139 -0.39 -9.03 25.46
C ARG A 139 -0.20 -9.76 24.14
N LEU A 140 -1.06 -10.73 23.85
CA LEU A 140 -1.06 -11.57 22.65
C LEU A 140 -1.95 -11.01 21.53
N ASP A 141 -2.77 -10.01 21.82
CA ASP A 141 -3.58 -9.32 20.81
C ASP A 141 -2.71 -8.27 20.09
N TYR A 142 -1.96 -8.77 19.12
CA TYR A 142 -0.99 -7.94 18.40
C TYR A 142 -1.65 -6.88 17.54
N ASP A 143 -2.83 -7.16 16.98
CA ASP A 143 -3.59 -6.17 16.21
C ASP A 143 -4.08 -5.03 17.10
N ALA A 144 -4.64 -5.34 18.28
CA ALA A 144 -5.07 -4.32 19.24
C ALA A 144 -3.89 -3.48 19.74
N ARG A 145 -2.73 -4.09 19.99
CA ARG A 145 -1.51 -3.39 20.40
C ARG A 145 -0.98 -2.48 19.31
N PHE A 146 -0.99 -2.94 18.06
CA PHE A 146 -0.58 -2.13 16.92
C PHE A 146 -1.54 -0.96 16.71
N ALA A 147 -2.85 -1.19 16.74
CA ALA A 147 -3.85 -0.13 16.68
C ALA A 147 -3.65 0.92 17.77
N ALA A 148 -3.37 0.49 19.01
CA ALA A 148 -3.06 1.40 20.11
C ALA A 148 -1.77 2.21 19.87
N ALA A 149 -0.76 1.60 19.26
CA ALA A 149 0.48 2.29 18.92
C ALA A 149 0.30 3.33 17.81
N LEU A 150 -0.68 3.16 16.92
CA LEU A 150 -1.02 4.11 15.87
C LEU A 150 -1.96 5.23 16.38
N ALA A 151 -2.71 4.97 17.44
CA ALA A 151 -3.68 5.94 17.98
C ALA A 151 -2.96 7.24 18.37
N GLU A 152 -3.59 8.37 18.02
CA GLU A 152 -3.09 9.73 18.32
C GLU A 152 -1.73 10.09 17.66
N ARG A 153 -1.24 9.23 16.74
CA ARG A 153 -0.01 9.51 15.96
C ARG A 153 -0.37 9.81 14.51
N PRO A 154 0.32 10.74 13.84
CA PRO A 154 0.08 11.08 12.43
C PRO A 154 0.60 9.95 11.52
N VAL A 155 -0.21 8.92 11.35
CA VAL A 155 0.10 7.75 10.54
C VAL A 155 -0.91 7.61 9.40
N SER A 156 -0.40 7.35 8.19
CA SER A 156 -1.18 6.99 7.01
C SER A 156 -0.93 5.53 6.68
N LEU A 157 -2.00 4.75 6.51
CA LEU A 157 -1.94 3.34 6.10
C LEU A 157 -2.30 3.20 4.63
N GLY A 158 -1.64 2.26 3.94
CA GLY A 158 -2.06 1.83 2.62
C GLY A 158 -3.39 1.08 2.67
N TYR A 159 -4.24 1.29 1.67
CA TYR A 159 -5.48 0.53 1.48
C TYR A 159 -5.75 0.32 -0.01
N TYR A 160 -6.58 -0.64 -0.34
CA TYR A 160 -7.06 -0.86 -1.69
C TYR A 160 -8.59 -0.92 -1.72
N PHE A 161 -9.15 -0.50 -2.84
CA PHE A 161 -10.58 -0.65 -3.10
C PHE A 161 -10.86 -2.05 -3.65
N ILE A 162 -11.91 -2.69 -3.15
CA ILE A 162 -12.41 -3.98 -3.66
C ILE A 162 -13.65 -3.70 -4.52
#